data_deb7c7055f96cf8f55a918acf82f6286
#
_entry.id   deb7c7055f96cf8f55a918acf82f6286
#
_cell.length_a   1.000
_cell.length_b   1.000
_cell.length_c   1.000
_cell.angle_alpha   90.00
_cell.angle_beta   90.00
_cell.angle_gamma   90.00
#
_symmetry.space_group_name_H-M   'P 1'
#
loop_
_entity.id
_entity.type
_entity.pdbx_description
1 polymer ?
#
loop_
_entity_poly.entity_id
_entity_poly.type
_entity_poly.pdbx_seq_one_letter_code
_entity_poly.pdbx_strand_id
1 'polypeptide(L)'
;MASTGSAWARTSPVIKSSQLFPMPNWSHIYDHLLGEMSSLVWVSLARLVLATILGGLIGLERQLKHRPAGLRTNLFICLGSAMFTLLSNALAGEFVGDHTRIAAQIIPGIGFIGAGSILHARNNLVTGLTTAATIFVVASVGMAVGGGLYLTATFATALILFCLFLLGHAEQKFGLKTTVYGYEVSGRGADELNFEINHILESVHGMMDNVQVAATRNHVRLHFELEATLNDQDAVLRGLKQSQLFDNVSSLGPVYSE
;
A
#
# COMPACT_ATOMS: atom_id res chain seq x y z
N MET A 1 -4.88 -96.76 10.67
CA MET A 1 -4.02 -95.85 9.89
C MET A 1 -4.87 -94.71 9.39
N ALA A 2 -4.61 -93.55 9.93
CA ALA A 2 -5.45 -92.39 9.78
C ALA A 2 -5.02 -91.58 8.56
N SER A 3 -5.99 -91.14 7.75
CA SER A 3 -5.73 -90.12 6.70
C SER A 3 -6.40 -88.83 7.10
N THR A 4 -5.60 -87.88 7.38
CA THR A 4 -5.97 -86.48 7.68
C THR A 4 -6.34 -85.75 6.40
N GLY A 5 -7.62 -85.44 6.21
CA GLY A 5 -8.11 -84.59 5.14
C GLY A 5 -8.03 -83.13 5.53
N SER A 6 -7.31 -82.31 4.73
CA SER A 6 -7.04 -80.93 4.91
C SER A 6 -8.24 -79.98 4.64
N ALA A 7 -8.68 -79.30 5.65
CA ALA A 7 -9.66 -78.22 5.55
C ALA A 7 -8.98 -76.89 5.13
N TRP A 8 -8.99 -76.54 3.85
CA TRP A 8 -8.67 -75.23 3.34
C TRP A 8 -9.81 -74.68 2.49
N ALA A 9 -10.94 -74.41 3.10
CA ALA A 9 -11.95 -73.56 2.49
C ALA A 9 -11.80 -72.17 3.06
N ARG A 10 -10.98 -71.30 2.42
CA ARG A 10 -11.01 -69.88 2.68
C ARG A 10 -12.26 -69.29 2.07
N THR A 11 -13.22 -68.92 2.90
CA THR A 11 -14.33 -68.08 2.53
C THR A 11 -13.79 -66.68 2.33
N SER A 12 -13.58 -66.26 1.08
CA SER A 12 -13.34 -64.86 0.76
C SER A 12 -14.57 -64.04 1.17
N PRO A 13 -14.38 -62.92 1.91
CA PRO A 13 -15.51 -62.07 2.22
C PRO A 13 -16.02 -61.40 0.93
N VAL A 14 -17.26 -61.73 0.57
CA VAL A 14 -17.98 -61.07 -0.51
C VAL A 14 -18.22 -59.61 -0.05
N ILE A 15 -17.39 -58.69 -0.48
CA ILE A 15 -17.60 -57.26 -0.27
C ILE A 15 -18.80 -56.86 -1.13
N LYS A 16 -19.94 -56.61 -0.49
CA LYS A 16 -21.13 -56.10 -1.16
C LYS A 16 -20.77 -54.75 -1.80
N SER A 17 -20.97 -54.60 -3.10
CA SER A 17 -20.68 -53.41 -3.90
C SER A 17 -21.35 -52.14 -3.38
N SER A 18 -22.33 -52.25 -2.51
CA SER A 18 -22.99 -51.14 -1.82
C SER A 18 -22.17 -50.48 -0.71
N GLN A 19 -20.99 -51.02 -0.35
CA GLN A 19 -20.10 -50.42 0.66
C GLN A 19 -18.94 -49.62 0.05
N LEU A 20 -18.76 -49.69 -1.27
CA LEU A 20 -17.64 -49.02 -1.94
C LEU A 20 -17.84 -47.49 -2.18
N PHE A 21 -19.09 -47.04 -2.21
CA PHE A 21 -19.39 -45.60 -2.33
C PHE A 21 -20.67 -45.30 -1.53
N PRO A 22 -20.55 -44.84 -0.28
CA PRO A 22 -21.73 -44.31 0.40
C PRO A 22 -22.22 -43.11 -0.37
N MET A 23 -23.45 -43.20 -0.93
CA MET A 23 -24.08 -42.04 -1.57
C MET A 23 -24.09 -40.90 -0.58
N PRO A 24 -23.69 -39.68 -0.99
CA PRO A 24 -23.71 -38.50 -0.10
C PRO A 24 -25.13 -38.35 0.45
N ASN A 25 -25.24 -38.33 1.75
CA ASN A 25 -26.54 -38.10 2.39
C ASN A 25 -26.85 -36.61 2.29
N TRP A 26 -27.59 -36.23 1.26
CA TRP A 26 -27.92 -34.83 0.97
C TRP A 26 -28.63 -34.15 2.13
N SER A 27 -29.33 -34.87 2.98
CA SER A 27 -29.93 -34.29 4.21
C SER A 27 -28.85 -33.82 5.19
N HIS A 28 -27.76 -34.58 5.37
CA HIS A 28 -26.63 -34.14 6.20
C HIS A 28 -25.92 -32.93 5.63
N ILE A 29 -25.81 -32.82 4.32
CA ILE A 29 -25.23 -31.63 3.68
C ILE A 29 -26.15 -30.41 3.87
N TYR A 30 -27.46 -30.60 3.72
CA TYR A 30 -28.45 -29.55 3.97
C TYR A 30 -28.48 -29.12 5.44
N ASP A 31 -28.45 -30.04 6.38
CA ASP A 31 -28.43 -29.75 7.83
C ASP A 31 -27.12 -29.08 8.25
N HIS A 32 -26.00 -29.45 7.64
CA HIS A 32 -24.71 -28.79 7.83
C HIS A 32 -24.71 -27.35 7.27
N LEU A 33 -25.20 -27.17 6.05
CA LEU A 33 -25.33 -25.84 5.43
C LEU A 33 -26.31 -24.94 6.19
N LEU A 34 -27.42 -25.47 6.70
CA LEU A 34 -28.39 -24.73 7.52
C LEU A 34 -27.85 -24.43 8.92
N GLY A 35 -27.07 -25.34 9.50
CA GLY A 35 -26.40 -25.14 10.79
C GLY A 35 -25.27 -24.13 10.75
N GLU A 36 -24.48 -24.12 9.68
CA GLU A 36 -23.49 -23.07 9.44
C GLU A 36 -24.12 -21.69 9.20
N MET A 37 -25.30 -21.65 8.59
CA MET A 37 -25.99 -20.38 8.29
C MET A 37 -26.47 -19.62 9.52
N SER A 38 -26.54 -20.20 10.70
CA SER A 38 -27.29 -19.55 11.78
C SER A 38 -26.48 -18.65 12.75
N SER A 39 -25.18 -18.81 12.93
CA SER A 39 -24.41 -17.89 13.80
C SER A 39 -23.01 -17.59 13.30
N LEU A 40 -22.26 -18.58 12.84
CA LEU A 40 -20.87 -18.42 12.40
C LEU A 40 -20.76 -17.57 11.13
N VAL A 41 -21.72 -17.73 10.19
CA VAL A 41 -21.75 -16.97 8.93
C VAL A 41 -22.01 -15.50 9.19
N TRP A 42 -22.98 -15.18 10.05
CA TRP A 42 -23.29 -13.79 10.40
C TRP A 42 -22.12 -13.08 11.08
N VAL A 43 -21.41 -13.76 11.97
CA VAL A 43 -20.20 -13.23 12.61
C VAL A 43 -19.10 -13.01 11.58
N SER A 44 -18.90 -13.96 10.66
CA SER A 44 -17.88 -13.81 9.60
C SER A 44 -18.21 -12.67 8.64
N LEU A 45 -19.48 -12.55 8.23
CA LEU A 45 -19.93 -11.43 7.39
C LEU A 45 -19.76 -10.08 8.10
N ALA A 46 -20.12 -10.00 9.39
CA ALA A 46 -19.92 -8.79 10.17
C ALA A 46 -18.44 -8.38 10.27
N ARG A 47 -17.53 -9.36 10.43
CA ARG A 47 -16.08 -9.12 10.39
C ARG A 47 -15.63 -8.57 9.06
N LEU A 48 -16.05 -9.15 7.94
CA LEU A 48 -15.70 -8.67 6.61
C LEU A 48 -16.23 -7.25 6.35
N VAL A 49 -17.46 -6.96 6.77
CA VAL A 49 -18.03 -5.61 6.67
C VAL A 49 -17.23 -4.62 7.53
N LEU A 50 -16.89 -4.99 8.77
CA LEU A 50 -16.08 -4.14 9.64
C LEU A 50 -14.68 -3.89 9.05
N ALA A 51 -14.00 -4.93 8.53
CA ALA A 51 -12.71 -4.79 7.87
C ALA A 51 -12.80 -3.84 6.65
N THR A 52 -13.87 -3.95 5.87
CA THR A 52 -14.14 -3.07 4.72
C THR A 52 -14.29 -1.62 5.16
N ILE A 53 -15.04 -1.37 6.25
CA ILE A 53 -15.23 -0.02 6.80
C ILE A 53 -13.90 0.55 7.31
N LEU A 54 -13.17 -0.18 8.15
CA LEU A 54 -11.91 0.30 8.73
C LEU A 54 -10.83 0.55 7.67
N GLY A 55 -10.64 -0.39 6.73
CA GLY A 55 -9.75 -0.22 5.60
C GLY A 55 -10.18 0.91 4.66
N GLY A 56 -11.50 1.05 4.47
CA GLY A 56 -12.10 2.13 3.69
C GLY A 56 -11.85 3.52 4.30
N LEU A 57 -11.97 3.66 5.62
CA LEU A 57 -11.70 4.93 6.32
C LEU A 57 -10.25 5.39 6.13
N ILE A 58 -9.28 4.48 6.30
CA ILE A 58 -7.87 4.79 6.05
C ILE A 58 -7.64 5.13 4.58
N GLY A 59 -8.22 4.33 3.68
CA GLY A 59 -8.09 4.56 2.24
C GLY A 59 -8.74 5.86 1.77
N LEU A 60 -9.83 6.30 2.39
CA LEU A 60 -10.50 7.56 2.10
C LEU A 60 -9.60 8.75 2.45
N GLU A 61 -8.96 8.73 3.63
CA GLU A 61 -7.99 9.76 4.01
C GLU A 61 -6.85 9.86 3.00
N ARG A 62 -6.32 8.71 2.56
CA ARG A 62 -5.25 8.65 1.55
C ARG A 62 -5.70 9.23 0.22
N GLN A 63 -6.91 8.90 -0.23
CA GLN A 63 -7.47 9.39 -1.49
C GLN A 63 -7.75 10.89 -1.45
N LEU A 64 -8.30 11.41 -0.36
CA LEU A 64 -8.54 12.85 -0.19
C LEU A 64 -7.24 13.67 -0.21
N LYS A 65 -6.14 13.09 0.23
CA LYS A 65 -4.80 13.71 0.17
C LYS A 65 -4.01 13.39 -1.10
N HIS A 66 -4.65 12.82 -2.12
CA HIS A 66 -4.02 12.46 -3.40
C HIS A 66 -2.74 11.60 -3.21
N ARG A 67 -2.75 10.71 -2.22
CA ARG A 67 -1.63 9.79 -1.97
C ARG A 67 -1.82 8.48 -2.74
N PRO A 68 -0.76 7.82 -3.20
CA PRO A 68 -0.84 6.47 -3.76
C PRO A 68 -1.49 5.48 -2.79
N ALA A 69 -2.04 4.37 -3.30
CA ALA A 69 -2.85 3.42 -2.55
C ALA A 69 -4.03 4.09 -1.81
N GLY A 70 -5.01 4.56 -2.59
CA GLY A 70 -6.22 5.23 -2.11
C GLY A 70 -7.28 4.25 -1.56
N LEU A 71 -8.55 4.66 -1.64
CA LEU A 71 -9.71 3.96 -1.07
C LEU A 71 -9.79 2.48 -1.46
N ARG A 72 -9.79 2.19 -2.76
CA ARG A 72 -9.96 0.81 -3.28
C ARG A 72 -8.86 -0.11 -2.78
N THR A 73 -7.61 0.33 -2.87
CA THR A 73 -6.45 -0.47 -2.48
C THR A 73 -6.48 -0.84 -1.00
N ASN A 74 -6.66 0.13 -0.11
CA ASN A 74 -6.69 -0.12 1.33
C ASN A 74 -7.89 -0.95 1.75
N LEU A 75 -9.07 -0.70 1.16
CA LEU A 75 -10.27 -1.49 1.39
C LEU A 75 -10.03 -2.97 1.06
N PHE A 76 -9.51 -3.27 -0.14
CA PHE A 76 -9.28 -4.65 -0.57
C PHE A 76 -8.15 -5.35 0.21
N ILE A 77 -7.12 -4.63 0.62
CA ILE A 77 -6.05 -5.18 1.47
C ILE A 77 -6.61 -5.58 2.84
N CYS A 78 -7.39 -4.70 3.48
CA CYS A 78 -7.99 -4.97 4.78
C CYS A 78 -8.98 -6.14 4.71
N LEU A 79 -9.88 -6.11 3.72
CA LEU A 79 -10.85 -7.17 3.46
C LEU A 79 -10.17 -8.52 3.18
N GLY A 80 -9.18 -8.54 2.29
CA GLY A 80 -8.44 -9.76 1.94
C GLY A 80 -7.69 -10.36 3.13
N SER A 81 -7.03 -9.51 3.93
CA SER A 81 -6.34 -9.95 5.14
C SER A 81 -7.32 -10.52 6.18
N ALA A 82 -8.48 -9.89 6.37
CA ALA A 82 -9.53 -10.41 7.25
C ALA A 82 -10.06 -11.77 6.75
N MET A 83 -10.30 -11.89 5.44
CA MET A 83 -10.78 -13.11 4.82
C MET A 83 -9.77 -14.26 4.94
N PHE A 84 -8.49 -14.04 4.66
CA PHE A 84 -7.44 -15.05 4.84
C PHE A 84 -7.30 -15.48 6.30
N THR A 85 -7.46 -14.56 7.25
CA THR A 85 -7.43 -14.88 8.68
C THR A 85 -8.64 -15.73 9.09
N LEU A 86 -9.84 -15.42 8.59
CA LEU A 86 -11.03 -16.23 8.78
C LEU A 86 -10.86 -17.64 8.20
N LEU A 87 -10.36 -17.76 6.97
CA LEU A 87 -10.08 -19.03 6.33
C LEU A 87 -9.05 -19.85 7.10
N SER A 88 -7.99 -19.20 7.61
CA SER A 88 -6.98 -19.87 8.43
C SER A 88 -7.59 -20.51 9.67
N ASN A 89 -8.49 -19.81 10.35
CA ASN A 89 -9.18 -20.32 11.52
C ASN A 89 -10.18 -21.44 11.17
N ALA A 90 -10.95 -21.28 10.10
CA ALA A 90 -11.96 -22.26 9.67
C ALA A 90 -11.32 -23.58 9.23
N LEU A 91 -10.32 -23.52 8.35
CA LEU A 91 -9.67 -24.71 7.81
C LEU A 91 -8.84 -25.47 8.85
N ALA A 92 -8.23 -24.79 9.82
CA ALA A 92 -7.50 -25.45 10.88
C ALA A 92 -8.43 -26.15 11.91
N GLY A 93 -9.65 -25.67 12.07
CA GLY A 93 -10.65 -26.31 12.94
C GLY A 93 -11.14 -27.68 12.43
N GLU A 94 -11.16 -27.88 11.11
CA GLU A 94 -11.57 -29.17 10.49
C GLU A 94 -10.42 -30.16 10.40
N PHE A 95 -9.20 -29.70 10.24
CA PHE A 95 -8.01 -30.55 10.15
C PHE A 95 -7.10 -30.17 11.31
N VAL A 96 -6.74 -31.13 12.17
CA VAL A 96 -5.82 -30.93 13.31
C VAL A 96 -4.55 -30.21 12.83
N GLY A 97 -4.59 -28.88 12.74
CA GLY A 97 -3.58 -28.03 12.12
C GLY A 97 -3.36 -26.73 12.87
N ASP A 98 -2.33 -26.01 12.46
CA ASP A 98 -1.97 -24.70 13.01
C ASP A 98 -2.88 -23.59 12.43
N HIS A 99 -3.70 -22.99 13.30
CA HIS A 99 -4.63 -21.90 12.97
C HIS A 99 -3.95 -20.63 12.41
N THR A 100 -2.64 -20.50 12.57
CA THR A 100 -1.91 -19.29 12.16
C THR A 100 -1.25 -19.41 10.79
N ARG A 101 -1.17 -20.59 10.23
CA ARG A 101 -0.32 -20.92 9.09
C ARG A 101 -0.66 -20.15 7.82
N ILE A 102 -1.95 -20.05 7.48
CA ILE A 102 -2.41 -19.28 6.30
C ILE A 102 -2.31 -17.77 6.60
N ALA A 103 -2.71 -17.37 7.80
CA ALA A 103 -2.63 -15.96 8.20
C ALA A 103 -1.18 -15.45 8.20
N ALA A 104 -0.20 -16.27 8.59
CA ALA A 104 1.21 -15.91 8.56
C ALA A 104 1.72 -15.57 7.15
N GLN A 105 1.11 -16.09 6.09
CA GLN A 105 1.49 -15.80 4.70
C GLN A 105 1.02 -14.42 4.23
N ILE A 106 0.13 -13.76 4.97
CA ILE A 106 -0.31 -12.39 4.67
C ILE A 106 0.89 -11.44 4.74
N ILE A 107 1.75 -11.58 5.75
CA ILE A 107 2.88 -10.68 6.00
C ILE A 107 3.85 -10.64 4.82
N PRO A 108 4.41 -11.77 4.31
CA PRO A 108 5.28 -11.73 3.14
C PRO A 108 4.54 -11.30 1.87
N GLY A 109 3.26 -11.67 1.69
CA GLY A 109 2.45 -11.24 0.56
C GLY A 109 2.26 -9.72 0.51
N ILE A 110 1.96 -9.11 1.65
CA ILE A 110 1.85 -7.65 1.77
C ILE A 110 3.22 -6.97 1.65
N GLY A 111 4.29 -7.63 2.13
CA GLY A 111 5.67 -7.16 1.92
C GLY A 111 6.02 -7.04 0.44
N PHE A 112 5.57 -7.98 -0.41
CA PHE A 112 5.74 -7.91 -1.86
C PHE A 112 4.97 -6.73 -2.49
N ILE A 113 3.70 -6.53 -2.10
CA ILE A 113 2.89 -5.39 -2.57
C ILE A 113 3.51 -4.06 -2.10
N GLY A 114 3.96 -4.00 -0.85
CA GLY A 114 4.65 -2.84 -0.29
C GLY A 114 5.92 -2.50 -1.06
N ALA A 115 6.76 -3.49 -1.35
CA ALA A 115 7.97 -3.31 -2.15
C ALA A 115 7.63 -2.79 -3.57
N GLY A 116 6.57 -3.32 -4.18
CA GLY A 116 6.08 -2.85 -5.48
C GLY A 116 5.54 -1.40 -5.47
N SER A 117 5.19 -0.87 -4.31
CA SER A 117 4.75 0.52 -4.16
C SER A 117 5.89 1.53 -3.95
N ILE A 118 7.12 1.04 -3.72
CA ILE A 118 8.32 1.85 -3.55
C ILE A 118 8.97 2.02 -4.91
N LEU A 119 9.00 3.26 -5.40
CA LEU A 119 9.56 3.60 -6.69
C LEU A 119 10.83 4.44 -6.50
N HIS A 120 11.80 4.18 -7.37
CA HIS A 120 12.98 5.03 -7.49
C HIS A 120 12.72 6.01 -8.64
N ALA A 121 12.65 7.30 -8.33
CA ALA A 121 12.61 8.34 -9.34
C ALA A 121 14.00 8.55 -9.96
N ARG A 122 14.06 9.19 -11.14
CA ARG A 122 15.30 9.40 -11.90
C ARG A 122 16.43 10.10 -11.11
N ASN A 123 16.08 10.84 -10.06
CA ASN A 123 17.02 11.66 -9.25
C ASN A 123 17.40 10.99 -7.92
N ASN A 124 17.51 9.68 -7.83
CA ASN A 124 17.80 8.94 -6.59
C ASN A 124 16.77 9.14 -5.45
N LEU A 125 15.65 9.81 -5.72
CA LEU A 125 14.57 9.97 -4.74
C LEU A 125 13.78 8.68 -4.61
N VAL A 126 13.67 8.19 -3.39
CA VAL A 126 12.84 7.01 -3.07
C VAL A 126 11.46 7.48 -2.63
N THR A 127 10.45 7.21 -3.44
CA THR A 127 9.04 7.54 -3.13
C THR A 127 8.26 6.29 -2.75
N GLY A 128 7.10 6.46 -2.10
CA GLY A 128 6.21 5.34 -1.77
C GLY A 128 6.45 4.65 -0.43
N LEU A 129 7.49 5.03 0.34
CA LEU A 129 7.79 4.42 1.65
C LEU A 129 6.60 4.51 2.63
N THR A 130 5.99 5.69 2.75
CA THR A 130 4.80 5.89 3.59
C THR A 130 3.61 5.06 3.07
N THR A 131 3.49 4.92 1.76
CA THR A 131 2.45 4.09 1.14
C THR A 131 2.65 2.62 1.49
N ALA A 132 3.86 2.09 1.35
CA ALA A 132 4.20 0.72 1.73
C ALA A 132 3.92 0.46 3.21
N ALA A 133 4.32 1.37 4.10
CA ALA A 133 4.02 1.29 5.52
C ALA A 133 2.51 1.30 5.81
N THR A 134 1.75 2.15 5.13
CA THR A 134 0.28 2.21 5.29
C THR A 134 -0.38 0.90 4.87
N ILE A 135 0.01 0.35 3.72
CA ILE A 135 -0.48 -0.94 3.21
C ILE A 135 -0.24 -2.05 4.24
N PHE A 136 0.96 -2.09 4.83
CA PHE A 136 1.33 -3.09 5.83
C PHE A 136 0.45 -2.99 7.09
N VAL A 137 0.24 -1.77 7.59
CA VAL A 137 -0.58 -1.53 8.78
C VAL A 137 -2.07 -1.81 8.52
N VAL A 138 -2.58 -1.48 7.34
CA VAL A 138 -3.96 -1.78 6.94
C VAL A 138 -4.20 -3.30 6.88
N ALA A 139 -3.23 -4.07 6.39
CA ALA A 139 -3.31 -5.52 6.42
C ALA A 139 -3.38 -6.06 7.86
N SER A 140 -2.61 -5.50 8.78
CA SER A 140 -2.66 -5.90 10.20
C SER A 140 -4.01 -5.59 10.87
N VAL A 141 -4.65 -4.47 10.50
CA VAL A 141 -6.03 -4.16 10.93
C VAL A 141 -7.00 -5.23 10.42
N GLY A 142 -6.90 -5.63 9.14
CA GLY A 142 -7.70 -6.71 8.57
C GLY A 142 -7.50 -8.03 9.30
N MET A 143 -6.24 -8.41 9.59
CA MET A 143 -5.92 -9.61 10.37
C MET A 143 -6.55 -9.56 11.77
N ALA A 144 -6.48 -8.42 12.45
CA ALA A 144 -7.06 -8.25 13.78
C ALA A 144 -8.59 -8.42 13.77
N VAL A 145 -9.28 -7.85 12.77
CA VAL A 145 -10.72 -8.01 12.58
C VAL A 145 -11.07 -9.47 12.28
N GLY A 146 -10.36 -10.11 11.37
CA GLY A 146 -10.53 -11.52 11.02
C GLY A 146 -10.33 -12.44 12.22
N GLY A 147 -9.35 -12.13 13.08
CA GLY A 147 -9.08 -12.81 14.34
C GLY A 147 -10.07 -12.52 15.47
N GLY A 148 -11.01 -11.57 15.27
CA GLY A 148 -12.01 -11.20 16.29
C GLY A 148 -11.57 -10.14 17.29
N LEU A 149 -10.42 -9.49 17.07
CA LEU A 149 -9.87 -8.44 17.93
C LEU A 149 -10.44 -7.06 17.56
N TYR A 150 -11.76 -6.89 17.68
CA TYR A 150 -12.48 -5.71 17.17
C TYR A 150 -12.04 -4.39 17.83
N LEU A 151 -11.90 -4.38 19.15
CA LEU A 151 -11.48 -3.18 19.89
C LEU A 151 -10.05 -2.78 19.50
N THR A 152 -9.15 -3.74 19.39
CA THR A 152 -7.77 -3.50 18.97
C THR A 152 -7.72 -2.94 17.56
N ALA A 153 -8.47 -3.53 16.62
CA ALA A 153 -8.54 -3.08 15.23
C ALA A 153 -9.10 -1.65 15.12
N THR A 154 -10.19 -1.36 15.86
CA THR A 154 -10.82 -0.03 15.86
C THR A 154 -9.90 1.02 16.47
N PHE A 155 -9.27 0.71 17.61
CA PHE A 155 -8.29 1.60 18.25
C PHE A 155 -7.07 1.84 17.36
N ALA A 156 -6.51 0.78 16.75
CA ALA A 156 -5.40 0.90 15.80
C ALA A 156 -5.78 1.79 14.62
N THR A 157 -6.98 1.60 14.04
CA THR A 157 -7.47 2.45 12.94
C THR A 157 -7.58 3.91 13.35
N ALA A 158 -8.14 4.19 14.54
CA ALA A 158 -8.22 5.55 15.06
C ALA A 158 -6.83 6.18 15.25
N LEU A 159 -5.87 5.41 15.79
CA LEU A 159 -4.50 5.87 15.98
C LEU A 159 -3.81 6.13 14.62
N ILE A 160 -3.98 5.25 13.63
CA ILE A 160 -3.44 5.43 12.28
C ILE A 160 -3.98 6.72 11.66
N LEU A 161 -5.30 6.92 11.70
CA LEU A 161 -5.93 8.13 11.16
C LEU A 161 -5.44 9.39 11.89
N PHE A 162 -5.32 9.33 13.21
CA PHE A 162 -4.77 10.42 14.00
C PHE A 162 -3.33 10.75 13.58
N CYS A 163 -2.46 9.74 13.44
CA CYS A 163 -1.08 9.95 12.99
C CYS A 163 -1.03 10.54 11.58
N LEU A 164 -1.81 10.00 10.63
CA LEU A 164 -1.84 10.51 9.25
C LEU A 164 -2.34 11.95 9.18
N PHE A 165 -3.31 12.32 10.01
CA PHE A 165 -3.82 13.68 10.10
C PHE A 165 -2.81 14.62 10.75
N LEU A 166 -2.27 14.23 11.92
CA LEU A 166 -1.34 15.06 12.70
C LEU A 166 -0.03 15.32 11.94
N LEU A 167 0.58 14.24 11.38
CA LEU A 167 1.81 14.38 10.61
C LEU A 167 1.58 15.22 9.35
N GLY A 168 0.49 14.98 8.63
CA GLY A 168 0.17 15.77 7.43
C GLY A 168 -0.03 17.26 7.74
N HIS A 169 -0.61 17.59 8.91
CA HIS A 169 -0.77 18.98 9.34
C HIS A 169 0.58 19.61 9.80
N ALA A 170 1.40 18.81 10.49
CA ALA A 170 2.74 19.23 10.90
C ALA A 170 3.66 19.46 9.68
N GLU A 171 3.65 18.58 8.68
CA GLU A 171 4.40 18.75 7.43
C GLU A 171 4.06 20.08 6.72
N GLN A 172 2.77 20.42 6.68
CA GLN A 172 2.32 21.68 6.08
C GLN A 172 2.73 22.91 6.93
N LYS A 173 2.58 22.83 8.26
CA LYS A 173 2.83 23.95 9.15
C LYS A 173 4.32 24.27 9.29
N PHE A 174 5.16 23.25 9.30
CA PHE A 174 6.62 23.41 9.44
C PHE A 174 7.35 23.49 8.09
N GLY A 175 6.62 23.48 6.98
CA GLY A 175 7.23 23.59 5.64
C GLY A 175 8.19 22.44 5.30
N LEU A 176 8.05 21.27 5.95
CA LEU A 176 8.95 20.14 5.77
C LEU A 176 8.75 19.41 4.44
N LYS A 177 7.67 19.75 3.71
CA LYS A 177 7.38 19.13 2.43
C LYS A 177 8.17 19.83 1.34
N THR A 178 9.19 19.15 0.83
CA THR A 178 9.86 19.55 -0.41
C THR A 178 8.98 19.20 -1.62
N THR A 179 9.00 20.02 -2.62
CA THR A 179 8.32 19.81 -3.89
C THR A 179 9.26 20.25 -5.01
N VAL A 180 9.30 19.51 -6.09
CA VAL A 180 10.09 19.84 -7.26
C VAL A 180 9.32 20.87 -8.09
N TYR A 181 9.93 22.02 -8.35
CA TYR A 181 9.40 23.05 -9.25
C TYR A 181 10.31 23.26 -10.44
N GLY A 182 9.70 23.40 -11.60
CA GLY A 182 10.40 23.81 -12.81
C GLY A 182 10.51 25.32 -12.89
N TYR A 183 11.69 25.81 -13.24
CA TYR A 183 11.97 27.21 -13.51
C TYR A 183 12.53 27.36 -14.92
N GLU A 184 12.09 28.41 -15.60
CA GLU A 184 12.65 28.83 -16.88
C GLU A 184 13.15 30.25 -16.75
N VAL A 185 14.44 30.44 -17.04
CA VAL A 185 15.12 31.72 -16.96
C VAL A 185 15.76 32.02 -18.30
N SER A 186 15.68 33.26 -18.77
CA SER A 186 16.31 33.64 -20.00
C SER A 186 17.11 34.95 -19.84
N GLY A 187 18.22 35.04 -20.56
CA GLY A 187 19.12 36.20 -20.52
C GLY A 187 20.29 36.05 -21.48
N ARG A 188 21.34 36.86 -21.28
CA ARG A 188 22.53 36.88 -22.10
C ARG A 188 23.71 36.23 -21.37
N GLY A 189 24.40 35.28 -22.02
CA GLY A 189 25.57 34.62 -21.44
C GLY A 189 25.21 33.44 -20.52
N ALA A 190 25.48 32.20 -20.99
CA ALA A 190 25.14 30.99 -20.22
C ALA A 190 25.91 30.89 -18.89
N ASP A 191 27.18 31.28 -18.89
CA ASP A 191 28.04 31.18 -17.71
C ASP A 191 27.65 32.18 -16.62
N GLU A 192 27.27 33.41 -17.02
CA GLU A 192 26.81 34.46 -16.10
C GLU A 192 25.46 34.08 -15.47
N LEU A 193 24.53 33.52 -16.26
CA LEU A 193 23.24 33.04 -15.78
C LEU A 193 23.41 31.89 -14.79
N ASN A 194 24.26 30.91 -15.13
CA ASN A 194 24.55 29.77 -14.24
C ASN A 194 25.19 30.25 -12.92
N PHE A 195 26.12 31.16 -12.96
CA PHE A 195 26.77 31.69 -11.75
C PHE A 195 25.76 32.38 -10.84
N GLU A 196 24.92 33.25 -11.39
CA GLU A 196 23.92 33.99 -10.64
C GLU A 196 22.84 33.06 -10.05
N ILE A 197 22.37 32.10 -10.83
CA ILE A 197 21.39 31.09 -10.33
C ILE A 197 22.01 30.31 -9.17
N ASN A 198 23.24 29.82 -9.29
CA ASN A 198 23.90 29.07 -8.22
C ASN A 198 24.08 29.94 -6.97
N HIS A 199 24.44 31.20 -7.12
CA HIS A 199 24.57 32.14 -6.00
C HIS A 199 23.24 32.36 -5.25
N ILE A 200 22.12 32.44 -6.01
CA ILE A 200 20.78 32.53 -5.41
C ILE A 200 20.41 31.22 -4.70
N LEU A 201 20.73 30.05 -5.30
CA LEU A 201 20.43 28.75 -4.74
C LEU A 201 21.26 28.39 -3.50
N GLU A 202 22.49 28.93 -3.38
CA GLU A 202 23.30 28.78 -2.17
C GLU A 202 22.56 29.29 -0.92
N SER A 203 21.76 30.35 -1.05
CA SER A 203 20.99 30.91 0.06
C SER A 203 19.94 29.98 0.65
N VAL A 204 19.48 29.00 -0.15
CA VAL A 204 18.46 28.01 0.22
C VAL A 204 19.03 26.57 0.27
N HIS A 205 20.35 26.41 0.17
CA HIS A 205 21.03 25.10 0.10
C HIS A 205 20.44 24.18 -0.99
N GLY A 206 19.90 24.79 -2.06
CA GLY A 206 19.30 24.09 -3.20
C GLY A 206 20.33 23.75 -4.26
N MET A 207 20.05 22.69 -5.04
CA MET A 207 20.84 22.33 -6.23
C MET A 207 19.91 22.32 -7.44
N MET A 208 20.44 22.75 -8.59
CA MET A 208 19.74 22.61 -9.86
C MET A 208 19.73 21.15 -10.29
N ASP A 209 18.56 20.66 -10.63
CA ASP A 209 18.37 19.33 -11.22
C ASP A 209 17.79 19.48 -12.63
N ASN A 210 17.98 18.46 -13.47
CA ASN A 210 17.43 18.37 -14.83
C ASN A 210 17.67 19.64 -15.68
N VAL A 211 18.90 20.16 -15.65
CA VAL A 211 19.26 21.40 -16.33
C VAL A 211 19.27 21.20 -17.86
N GLN A 212 18.44 21.97 -18.54
CA GLN A 212 18.38 22.04 -20.00
C GLN A 212 18.71 23.44 -20.48
N VAL A 213 19.68 23.55 -21.37
CA VAL A 213 20.13 24.83 -21.91
C VAL A 213 19.80 24.89 -23.41
N ALA A 214 19.01 25.87 -23.80
CA ALA A 214 18.76 26.21 -25.19
C ALA A 214 19.42 27.55 -25.50
N ALA A 215 20.49 27.53 -26.31
CA ALA A 215 21.24 28.71 -26.64
C ALA A 215 21.02 29.11 -28.12
N THR A 216 20.77 30.39 -28.36
CA THR A 216 20.76 31.07 -29.67
C THR A 216 21.81 32.15 -29.66
N ARG A 217 22.23 32.68 -30.81
CA ARG A 217 23.38 33.63 -30.92
C ARG A 217 23.38 34.79 -29.94
N ASN A 218 22.21 35.27 -29.47
CA ASN A 218 22.10 36.43 -28.57
C ASN A 218 21.20 36.16 -27.35
N HIS A 219 20.70 34.95 -27.15
CA HIS A 219 19.76 34.64 -26.08
C HIS A 219 19.95 33.22 -25.59
N VAL A 220 20.03 33.07 -24.30
CA VAL A 220 20.14 31.78 -23.64
C VAL A 220 18.88 31.55 -22.80
N ARG A 221 18.24 30.39 -22.94
CA ARG A 221 17.14 29.95 -22.12
C ARG A 221 17.62 28.75 -21.33
N LEU A 222 17.47 28.81 -20.02
CA LEU A 222 17.88 27.81 -19.09
C LEU A 222 16.65 27.30 -18.35
N HIS A 223 16.36 26.02 -18.49
CA HIS A 223 15.33 25.32 -17.73
C HIS A 223 16.00 24.46 -16.69
N PHE A 224 15.56 24.54 -15.44
CA PHE A 224 16.04 23.69 -14.36
C PHE A 224 14.92 23.36 -13.37
N GLU A 225 15.11 22.27 -12.67
CA GLU A 225 14.22 21.83 -11.60
C GLU A 225 14.92 22.07 -10.26
N LEU A 226 14.13 22.46 -9.27
CA LEU A 226 14.60 22.69 -7.91
C LEU A 226 13.69 21.97 -6.92
N GLU A 227 14.26 21.08 -6.12
CA GLU A 227 13.58 20.51 -4.97
C GLU A 227 13.83 21.39 -3.73
N ALA A 228 12.80 22.05 -3.26
CA ALA A 228 12.88 22.91 -2.08
C ALA A 228 11.53 23.00 -1.36
N THR A 229 11.54 23.55 -0.15
CA THR A 229 10.30 23.86 0.58
C THR A 229 9.57 25.04 -0.08
N LEU A 230 8.26 25.16 0.15
CA LEU A 230 7.48 26.28 -0.43
C LEU A 230 8.07 27.66 -0.07
N ASN A 231 8.61 27.82 1.15
CA ASN A 231 9.20 29.07 1.60
C ASN A 231 10.51 29.37 0.85
N ASP A 232 11.34 28.35 0.62
CA ASP A 232 12.59 28.48 -0.11
C ASP A 232 12.34 28.75 -1.59
N GLN A 233 11.31 28.14 -2.17
CA GLN A 233 10.90 28.40 -3.56
C GLN A 233 10.44 29.84 -3.77
N ASP A 234 9.69 30.41 -2.83
CA ASP A 234 9.30 31.80 -2.85
C ASP A 234 10.53 32.74 -2.71
N ALA A 235 11.52 32.34 -1.92
CA ALA A 235 12.77 33.07 -1.78
C ALA A 235 13.58 33.03 -3.08
N VAL A 236 13.73 31.85 -3.70
CA VAL A 236 14.42 31.70 -4.98
C VAL A 236 13.72 32.47 -6.10
N LEU A 237 12.39 32.38 -6.21
CA LEU A 237 11.65 33.13 -7.23
C LEU A 237 11.79 34.65 -7.08
N ARG A 238 11.81 35.13 -5.82
CA ARG A 238 12.09 36.55 -5.54
C ARG A 238 13.51 36.93 -5.93
N GLY A 239 14.51 36.12 -5.56
CA GLY A 239 15.90 36.33 -5.92
C GLY A 239 16.11 36.37 -7.43
N LEU A 240 15.54 35.41 -8.15
CA LEU A 240 15.61 35.40 -9.63
C LEU A 240 14.95 36.63 -10.26
N LYS A 241 13.79 37.07 -9.77
CA LYS A 241 13.09 38.27 -10.30
C LYS A 241 13.77 39.60 -9.94
N GLN A 242 14.56 39.63 -8.87
CA GLN A 242 15.30 40.85 -8.47
C GLN A 242 16.61 41.03 -9.21
N SER A 243 17.19 39.95 -9.73
CA SER A 243 18.44 40.05 -10.51
C SER A 243 18.20 40.71 -11.86
N GLN A 244 19.05 41.65 -12.21
CA GLN A 244 19.01 42.39 -13.50
C GLN A 244 19.63 41.57 -14.66
N LEU A 245 20.22 40.42 -14.39
CA LEU A 245 20.84 39.55 -15.38
C LEU A 245 19.82 38.75 -16.19
N PHE A 246 18.62 38.61 -15.67
CA PHE A 246 17.56 37.84 -16.30
C PHE A 246 16.58 38.74 -17.05
N ASP A 247 16.41 38.48 -18.35
CA ASP A 247 15.42 39.18 -19.18
C ASP A 247 14.00 38.70 -18.89
N ASN A 248 13.84 37.39 -18.58
CA ASN A 248 12.57 36.81 -18.21
C ASN A 248 12.77 35.65 -17.20
N VAL A 249 11.88 35.55 -16.21
CA VAL A 249 11.83 34.50 -15.19
C VAL A 249 10.41 34.00 -15.09
N SER A 250 10.20 32.73 -15.38
CA SER A 250 8.91 32.03 -15.24
C SER A 250 9.03 30.78 -14.37
N SER A 251 8.08 30.63 -13.46
CA SER A 251 7.88 29.36 -12.75
C SER A 251 6.88 28.52 -13.53
N LEU A 252 7.26 27.30 -13.87
CA LEU A 252 6.43 26.33 -14.59
C LEU A 252 5.50 25.56 -13.65
N GLY A 253 5.61 25.84 -12.33
CA GLY A 253 4.81 25.15 -11.33
C GLY A 253 5.41 23.81 -10.87
N PRO A 254 4.69 23.06 -10.05
CA PRO A 254 5.15 21.78 -9.54
C PRO A 254 5.29 20.76 -10.67
N VAL A 255 6.47 20.13 -10.74
CA VAL A 255 6.73 19.03 -11.67
C VAL A 255 6.19 17.76 -11.03
N TYR A 256 5.05 17.27 -11.53
CA TYR A 256 4.54 15.96 -11.16
C TYR A 256 5.25 14.93 -12.04
N SER A 257 6.08 14.07 -11.45
CA SER A 257 6.56 12.87 -12.14
C SER A 257 5.34 11.96 -12.39
N GLU A 258 4.91 11.88 -13.66
CA GLU A 258 3.98 10.85 -14.11
C GLU A 258 4.57 9.43 -13.98
#